data_89262a2e9edcf387d91667a14c35ba9e
#
_entry.id   89262a2e9edcf387d91667a14c35ba9e
#
_cell.length_a   1.000
_cell.length_b   1.000
_cell.length_c   1.000
_cell.angle_alpha   90.00
_cell.angle_beta   90.00
_cell.angle_gamma   90.00
#
_symmetry.space_group_name_H-M   'P 1'
#
loop_
_entity.id
_entity.type
_entity.pdbx_description
1 polymer ?
#
loop_
_entity_poly.entity_id
_entity_poly.type
_entity_poly.pdbx_seq_one_letter_code
_entity_poly.pdbx_strand_id
1 'polypeptide(L)'
;MAGLPATGKTTVARLLARELGAVHLRIDTIEQAVVRAGAGSHPLGTVGYVIAYALAEEYLRQGLTVVADSVNPLAVTRDAWHDVARAAGVRHLDVEVVCADPAEHERRATSRTADIAGHRLPTWTDIQNREYEGWDHDRAVVDTARHSAAECAAECVARLRKLVLDTGGSRDR
;
A
#
# COMPACT_ATOMS: atom_id res chain seq x y z
N MET A 1 -1.68 2.15 -0.55
CA MET A 1 -0.39 2.23 -1.27
C MET A 1 -0.23 1.00 -2.15
N ALA A 2 0.21 1.18 -3.38
CA ALA A 2 0.40 0.14 -4.38
C ALA A 2 1.85 0.11 -4.88
N GLY A 3 2.22 -0.92 -5.64
CA GLY A 3 3.53 -1.07 -6.27
C GLY A 3 4.03 -2.50 -6.23
N LEU A 4 4.87 -2.86 -7.17
CA LEU A 4 5.46 -4.19 -7.28
C LEU A 4 6.29 -4.56 -6.04
N PRO A 5 6.51 -5.84 -5.77
CA PRO A 5 7.45 -6.25 -4.72
C PRO A 5 8.85 -5.66 -4.94
N ALA A 6 9.57 -5.37 -3.86
CA ALA A 6 10.91 -4.77 -3.84
C ALA A 6 11.03 -3.30 -4.33
N THR A 7 9.93 -2.59 -4.61
CA THR A 7 9.96 -1.14 -4.90
C THR A 7 10.21 -0.27 -3.67
N GLY A 8 10.31 -0.81 -2.47
CA GLY A 8 10.46 -0.02 -1.23
C GLY A 8 9.14 0.42 -0.59
N LYS A 9 8.00 0.00 -1.12
CA LYS A 9 6.64 0.35 -0.69
C LYS A 9 6.45 0.23 0.83
N THR A 10 6.75 -0.92 1.44
CA THR A 10 6.61 -1.15 2.88
C THR A 10 7.47 -0.21 3.74
N THR A 11 8.66 0.17 3.26
CA THR A 11 9.53 1.13 3.95
C THR A 11 8.89 2.51 3.96
N VAL A 12 8.40 2.96 2.81
CA VAL A 12 7.67 4.24 2.69
C VAL A 12 6.39 4.20 3.54
N ALA A 13 5.61 3.11 3.47
CA ALA A 13 4.37 2.94 4.23
C ALA A 13 4.59 3.03 5.75
N ARG A 14 5.66 2.41 6.26
CA ARG A 14 6.02 2.48 7.69
C ARG A 14 6.39 3.89 8.14
N LEU A 15 7.16 4.60 7.32
CA LEU A 15 7.52 5.99 7.63
C LEU A 15 6.31 6.90 7.59
N LEU A 16 5.48 6.78 6.56
CA LEU A 16 4.23 7.52 6.44
C LEU A 16 3.29 7.25 7.61
N ALA A 17 3.10 5.99 7.98
CA ALA A 17 2.23 5.62 9.11
C ALA A 17 2.74 6.21 10.43
N ARG A 18 4.06 6.21 10.67
CA ARG A 18 4.65 6.85 11.87
C ARG A 18 4.41 8.35 11.88
N GLU A 19 4.62 9.03 10.77
CA GLU A 19 4.46 10.48 10.67
C GLU A 19 3.00 10.93 10.86
N LEU A 20 2.05 10.12 10.37
CA LEU A 20 0.63 10.40 10.49
C LEU A 20 -0.01 9.87 11.78
N GLY A 21 0.70 9.10 12.61
CA GLY A 21 0.09 8.36 13.71
C GLY A 21 -0.96 7.35 13.23
N ALA A 22 -0.77 6.79 12.04
CA ALA A 22 -1.73 5.95 11.34
C ALA A 22 -1.55 4.45 11.65
N VAL A 23 -2.63 3.70 11.53
CA VAL A 23 -2.57 2.23 11.52
C VAL A 23 -1.95 1.75 10.20
N HIS A 24 -0.87 0.99 10.27
CA HIS A 24 -0.24 0.36 9.11
C HIS A 24 -0.84 -1.03 8.88
N LEU A 25 -1.67 -1.18 7.85
CA LEU A 25 -2.25 -2.47 7.44
C LEU A 25 -1.46 -3.05 6.27
N ARG A 26 -0.68 -4.10 6.54
CA ARG A 26 0.11 -4.79 5.53
C ARG A 26 -0.51 -6.14 5.19
N ILE A 27 -0.91 -6.31 3.93
CA ILE A 27 -1.55 -7.55 3.43
C ILE A 27 -0.67 -8.76 3.67
N ASP A 28 0.63 -8.72 3.34
CA ASP A 28 1.53 -9.86 3.56
C ASP A 28 1.57 -10.33 5.03
N THR A 29 1.42 -9.40 5.99
CA THR A 29 1.39 -9.74 7.43
C THR A 29 0.11 -10.49 7.79
N ILE A 30 -1.02 -10.06 7.24
CA ILE A 30 -2.33 -10.70 7.44
C ILE A 30 -2.31 -12.09 6.81
N GLU A 31 -1.88 -12.20 5.56
CA GLU A 31 -1.80 -13.48 4.86
C GLU A 31 -0.90 -14.48 5.58
N GLN A 32 0.26 -14.05 6.04
CA GLN A 32 1.16 -14.92 6.77
C GLN A 32 0.58 -15.35 8.14
N ALA A 33 -0.26 -14.50 8.76
CA ALA A 33 -0.97 -14.89 9.99
C ALA A 33 -2.03 -15.97 9.72
N VAL A 34 -2.77 -15.87 8.61
CA VAL A 34 -3.73 -16.89 8.16
C VAL A 34 -3.04 -18.24 7.93
N VAL A 35 -1.89 -18.24 7.24
CA VAL A 35 -1.09 -19.45 7.01
C VAL A 35 -0.59 -20.06 8.31
N ARG A 36 -0.05 -19.25 9.22
CA ARG A 36 0.43 -19.72 10.52
C ARG A 36 -0.68 -20.28 11.42
N ALA A 37 -1.88 -19.76 11.29
CA ALA A 37 -3.06 -20.29 12.00
C ALA A 37 -3.58 -21.62 11.42
N GLY A 38 -3.01 -22.09 10.30
CA GLY A 38 -3.49 -23.29 9.61
C GLY A 38 -4.84 -23.08 8.89
N ALA A 39 -5.27 -21.83 8.73
CA ALA A 39 -6.56 -21.48 8.10
C ALA A 39 -6.47 -21.40 6.57
N GLY A 40 -5.31 -21.66 5.99
CA GLY A 40 -5.08 -21.68 4.54
C GLY A 40 -3.61 -21.87 4.20
N SER A 41 -3.32 -21.99 2.90
CA SER A 41 -1.97 -22.06 2.33
C SER A 41 -1.86 -21.13 1.13
N HIS A 42 -0.66 -20.66 0.81
CA HIS A 42 -0.47 -19.86 -0.39
C HIS A 42 -0.72 -20.65 -1.68
N PRO A 43 -1.36 -20.03 -2.70
CA PRO A 43 -1.88 -18.67 -2.72
C PRO A 43 -3.23 -18.55 -1.99
N LEU A 44 -3.38 -17.51 -1.16
CA LEU A 44 -4.60 -17.24 -0.38
C LEU A 44 -5.71 -16.50 -1.16
N GLY A 45 -5.47 -16.20 -2.43
CA GLY A 45 -6.43 -15.46 -3.25
C GLY A 45 -6.75 -14.08 -2.66
N THR A 46 -8.02 -13.82 -2.40
CA THR A 46 -8.49 -12.52 -1.90
C THR A 46 -8.56 -12.43 -0.36
N VAL A 47 -8.28 -13.51 0.37
CA VAL A 47 -8.51 -13.59 1.84
C VAL A 47 -7.79 -12.46 2.59
N GLY A 48 -6.51 -12.20 2.28
CA GLY A 48 -5.75 -11.14 2.92
C GLY A 48 -6.35 -9.76 2.69
N TYR A 49 -6.83 -9.50 1.47
CA TYR A 49 -7.49 -8.25 1.12
C TYR A 49 -8.83 -8.07 1.83
N VAL A 50 -9.70 -9.10 1.82
CA VAL A 50 -11.02 -9.04 2.50
C VAL A 50 -10.87 -8.74 3.99
N ILE A 51 -9.92 -9.40 4.66
CA ILE A 51 -9.62 -9.13 6.08
C ILE A 51 -9.13 -7.68 6.26
N ALA A 52 -8.23 -7.22 5.39
CA ALA A 52 -7.69 -5.87 5.49
C ALA A 52 -8.73 -4.78 5.22
N TYR A 53 -9.65 -4.99 4.27
CA TYR A 53 -10.77 -4.07 4.02
C TYR A 53 -11.66 -3.92 5.24
N ALA A 54 -12.05 -5.05 5.87
CA ALA A 54 -12.87 -5.03 7.07
C ALA A 54 -12.18 -4.32 8.24
N LEU A 55 -10.90 -4.60 8.48
CA LEU A 55 -10.12 -3.93 9.51
C LEU A 55 -9.95 -2.43 9.24
N ALA A 56 -9.67 -2.06 7.99
CA ALA A 56 -9.54 -0.66 7.61
C ALA A 56 -10.83 0.12 7.84
N GLU A 57 -11.97 -0.43 7.43
CA GLU A 57 -13.28 0.18 7.63
C GLU A 57 -13.57 0.40 9.13
N GLU A 58 -13.28 -0.60 9.96
CA GLU A 58 -13.44 -0.51 11.42
C GLU A 58 -12.57 0.60 12.03
N TYR A 59 -11.27 0.67 11.67
CA TYR A 59 -10.37 1.71 12.17
C TYR A 59 -10.76 3.11 11.68
N LEU A 60 -11.15 3.25 10.42
CA LEU A 60 -11.60 4.53 9.87
C LEU A 60 -12.86 5.04 10.57
N ARG A 61 -13.82 4.16 10.91
CA ARG A 61 -15.02 4.52 11.68
C ARG A 61 -14.70 4.97 13.11
N GLN A 62 -13.60 4.49 13.67
CA GLN A 62 -13.07 4.95 14.96
C GLN A 62 -12.33 6.29 14.87
N GLY A 63 -12.24 6.90 13.69
CA GLY A 63 -11.54 8.15 13.46
C GLY A 63 -10.02 8.02 13.29
N LEU A 64 -9.52 6.79 13.12
CA LEU A 64 -8.10 6.55 12.92
C LEU A 64 -7.75 6.72 11.42
N THR A 65 -6.53 7.16 11.15
CA THR A 65 -5.96 7.13 9.80
C THR A 65 -5.41 5.73 9.50
N VAL A 66 -5.56 5.26 8.27
CA VAL A 66 -5.06 3.95 7.83
C VAL A 66 -4.11 4.12 6.65
N VAL A 67 -2.97 3.46 6.70
CA VAL A 67 -2.04 3.26 5.58
C VAL A 67 -2.10 1.79 5.16
N ALA A 68 -2.80 1.51 4.07
CA ALA A 68 -2.90 0.18 3.48
C ALA A 68 -1.68 -0.10 2.59
N ASP A 69 -0.96 -1.19 2.87
CA ASP A 69 0.28 -1.61 2.19
C ASP A 69 0.09 -2.96 1.50
N SER A 70 -0.05 -2.93 0.18
CA SER A 70 -0.23 -4.12 -0.66
C SER A 70 0.33 -3.90 -2.07
N VAL A 71 0.38 -4.95 -2.88
CA VAL A 71 0.78 -4.80 -4.29
C VAL A 71 -0.28 -4.04 -5.09
N ASN A 72 -1.58 -4.28 -4.82
CA ASN A 72 -2.73 -3.69 -5.52
C ASN A 72 -2.59 -3.75 -7.05
N PRO A 73 -2.37 -4.93 -7.63
CA PRO A 73 -1.99 -5.04 -9.02
C PRO A 73 -3.16 -4.81 -9.98
N LEU A 74 -4.39 -5.04 -9.52
CA LEU A 74 -5.60 -5.01 -10.34
C LEU A 74 -6.48 -3.82 -9.97
N ALA A 75 -7.21 -3.26 -10.94
CA ALA A 75 -8.17 -2.18 -10.73
C ALA A 75 -9.19 -2.55 -9.65
N VAL A 76 -9.77 -3.76 -9.72
CA VAL A 76 -10.75 -4.23 -8.73
C VAL A 76 -10.25 -4.20 -7.29
N THR A 77 -8.94 -4.42 -7.03
CA THR A 77 -8.39 -4.33 -5.68
C THR A 77 -8.20 -2.88 -5.24
N ARG A 78 -7.92 -1.97 -6.16
CA ARG A 78 -7.82 -0.52 -5.91
C ARG A 78 -9.20 0.07 -5.64
N ASP A 79 -10.19 -0.27 -6.46
CA ASP A 79 -11.58 0.17 -6.31
C ASP A 79 -12.18 -0.27 -4.97
N ALA A 80 -11.88 -1.49 -4.52
CA ALA A 80 -12.33 -1.97 -3.22
C ALA A 80 -11.79 -1.12 -2.05
N TRP A 81 -10.57 -0.57 -2.14
CA TRP A 81 -10.06 0.40 -1.17
C TRP A 81 -10.82 1.74 -1.22
N HIS A 82 -11.21 2.20 -2.41
CA HIS A 82 -12.05 3.39 -2.57
C HIS A 82 -13.43 3.17 -1.94
N ASP A 83 -14.00 1.97 -2.10
CA ASP A 83 -15.27 1.60 -1.47
C ASP A 83 -15.19 1.62 0.06
N VAL A 84 -14.10 1.11 0.63
CA VAL A 84 -13.84 1.20 2.08
C VAL A 84 -13.80 2.66 2.56
N ALA A 85 -13.07 3.52 1.86
CA ALA A 85 -13.00 4.94 2.21
C ALA A 85 -14.36 5.63 2.10
N ARG A 86 -15.12 5.31 1.04
CA ARG A 86 -16.47 5.83 0.81
C ARG A 86 -17.44 5.37 1.90
N ALA A 87 -17.42 4.09 2.26
CA ALA A 87 -18.27 3.53 3.32
C ALA A 87 -17.98 4.13 4.69
N ALA A 88 -16.72 4.49 4.96
CA ALA A 88 -16.31 5.18 6.17
C ALA A 88 -16.50 6.71 6.11
N GLY A 89 -16.91 7.28 4.96
CA GLY A 89 -17.10 8.72 4.79
C GLY A 89 -15.82 9.53 4.84
N VAL A 90 -14.67 8.92 4.52
CA VAL A 90 -13.34 9.56 4.56
C VAL A 90 -12.75 9.75 3.17
N ARG A 91 -11.77 10.65 3.07
CA ARG A 91 -10.97 10.82 1.86
C ARG A 91 -9.83 9.80 1.81
N HIS A 92 -9.39 9.51 0.59
CA HIS A 92 -8.24 8.66 0.35
C HIS A 92 -7.23 9.34 -0.59
N LEU A 93 -6.00 8.87 -0.52
CA LEU A 93 -4.93 9.18 -1.46
C LEU A 93 -4.36 7.88 -1.99
N ASP A 94 -4.42 7.70 -3.30
CA ASP A 94 -3.71 6.63 -3.96
C ASP A 94 -2.23 6.98 -4.12
N VAL A 95 -1.38 6.05 -3.72
CA VAL A 95 0.06 6.17 -3.83
C VAL A 95 0.62 4.95 -4.53
N GLU A 96 1.26 5.17 -5.68
CA GLU A 96 2.03 4.15 -6.37
C GLU A 96 3.53 4.33 -6.07
N VAL A 97 4.15 3.32 -5.49
CA VAL A 97 5.58 3.30 -5.19
C VAL A 97 6.30 2.50 -6.27
N VAL A 98 7.16 3.18 -7.00
CA VAL A 98 7.95 2.59 -8.08
C VAL A 98 9.44 2.58 -7.73
N CYS A 99 10.20 1.75 -8.43
CA CYS A 99 11.65 1.80 -8.55
C CYS A 99 11.96 1.86 -10.04
N ALA A 100 12.10 3.07 -10.58
CA ALA A 100 12.17 3.29 -12.02
C ALA A 100 13.50 2.85 -12.65
N ASP A 101 14.53 2.55 -11.83
CA ASP A 101 15.76 1.91 -12.28
C ASP A 101 15.60 0.38 -12.23
N PRO A 102 15.54 -0.31 -13.38
CA PRO A 102 15.36 -1.76 -13.42
C PRO A 102 16.50 -2.54 -12.77
N ALA A 103 17.75 -2.07 -12.90
CA ALA A 103 18.91 -2.76 -12.31
C ALA A 103 18.87 -2.67 -10.77
N GLU A 104 18.52 -1.51 -10.25
CA GLU A 104 18.34 -1.31 -8.81
C GLU A 104 17.13 -2.12 -8.29
N HIS A 105 16.02 -2.19 -9.04
CA HIS A 105 14.86 -2.99 -8.68
C HIS A 105 15.20 -4.48 -8.59
N GLU A 106 15.91 -5.02 -9.60
CA GLU A 106 16.38 -6.40 -9.61
C GLU A 106 17.35 -6.67 -8.45
N ARG A 107 18.32 -5.78 -8.23
CA ARG A 107 19.26 -5.87 -7.11
C ARG A 107 18.53 -5.97 -5.77
N ARG A 108 17.52 -5.12 -5.55
CA ARG A 108 16.71 -5.14 -4.33
C ARG A 108 15.90 -6.42 -4.22
N ALA A 109 15.29 -6.87 -5.32
CA ALA A 109 14.48 -8.10 -5.33
C ALA A 109 15.30 -9.33 -4.96
N THR A 110 16.55 -9.41 -5.42
CA THR A 110 17.44 -10.56 -5.22
C THR A 110 18.19 -10.54 -3.88
N SER A 111 18.48 -9.34 -3.34
CA SER A 111 19.28 -9.18 -2.11
C SER A 111 18.45 -9.08 -0.83
N ARG A 112 17.13 -8.81 -0.91
CA ARG A 112 16.30 -8.65 0.29
C ARG A 112 16.07 -9.94 1.05
N THR A 113 15.95 -9.83 2.35
CA THR A 113 15.50 -10.91 3.23
C THR A 113 14.05 -10.68 3.67
N ALA A 114 13.31 -11.77 3.93
CA ALA A 114 11.96 -11.67 4.46
C ALA A 114 11.98 -11.09 5.88
N ASP A 115 11.20 -10.04 6.11
CA ASP A 115 10.99 -9.43 7.43
C ASP A 115 9.77 -10.01 8.17
N ILE A 116 9.03 -10.90 7.51
CA ILE A 116 7.94 -11.67 8.11
C ILE A 116 8.38 -13.14 8.14
N ALA A 117 8.40 -13.73 9.33
CA ALA A 117 8.82 -15.13 9.51
C ALA A 117 7.94 -16.08 8.69
N GLY A 118 8.57 -16.92 7.86
CA GLY A 118 7.90 -17.89 6.99
C GLY A 118 7.31 -17.30 5.70
N HIS A 119 7.42 -16.00 5.47
CA HIS A 119 6.95 -15.38 4.23
C HIS A 119 7.89 -15.71 3.07
N ARG A 120 7.34 -16.28 2.00
CA ARG A 120 8.08 -16.56 0.78
C ARG A 120 8.12 -15.32 -0.11
N LEU A 121 9.31 -14.77 -0.31
CA LEU A 121 9.49 -13.65 -1.22
C LEU A 121 9.38 -14.11 -2.68
N PRO A 122 8.72 -13.33 -3.56
CA PRO A 122 8.73 -13.60 -4.99
C PRO A 122 10.14 -13.40 -5.55
N THR A 123 10.49 -14.23 -6.53
CA THR A 123 11.72 -14.09 -7.33
C THR A 123 11.61 -12.89 -8.27
N TRP A 124 12.74 -12.49 -8.84
CA TRP A 124 12.74 -11.43 -9.86
C TRP A 124 11.84 -11.79 -11.06
N THR A 125 11.90 -13.04 -11.52
CA THR A 125 11.04 -13.54 -12.59
C THR A 125 9.54 -13.47 -12.23
N ASP A 126 9.17 -13.81 -10.98
CA ASP A 126 7.79 -13.69 -10.51
C ASP A 126 7.32 -12.22 -10.52
N ILE A 127 8.24 -11.28 -10.21
CA ILE A 127 7.93 -9.84 -10.22
C ILE A 127 7.72 -9.34 -11.65
N GLN A 128 8.61 -9.72 -12.59
CA GLN A 128 8.51 -9.31 -13.99
C GLN A 128 7.26 -9.86 -14.68
N ASN A 129 6.86 -11.07 -14.36
CA ASN A 129 5.70 -11.74 -14.96
C ASN A 129 4.39 -11.44 -14.23
N ARG A 130 4.42 -10.62 -13.17
CA ARG A 130 3.22 -10.29 -12.42
C ARG A 130 2.31 -9.40 -13.25
N GLU A 131 1.06 -9.82 -13.40
CA GLU A 131 0.02 -8.96 -13.92
C GLU A 131 -0.08 -7.70 -13.06
N TYR A 132 -0.02 -6.53 -13.71
CA TYR A 132 -0.14 -5.24 -13.06
C TYR A 132 -0.86 -4.30 -14.02
N GLU A 133 -2.15 -4.10 -13.79
CA GLU A 133 -2.99 -3.27 -14.64
C GLU A 133 -2.60 -1.79 -14.54
N GLY A 134 -2.71 -1.09 -15.66
CA GLY A 134 -2.57 0.35 -15.71
C GLY A 134 -3.52 1.05 -14.73
N TRP A 135 -3.17 2.28 -14.37
CA TRP A 135 -4.03 3.12 -13.54
C TRP A 135 -4.94 3.95 -14.44
N ASP A 136 -6.19 4.03 -14.10
CA ASP A 136 -7.25 4.78 -14.80
C ASP A 136 -7.71 6.04 -14.04
N HIS A 137 -7.12 6.29 -12.86
CA HIS A 137 -7.40 7.46 -12.03
C HIS A 137 -6.13 8.08 -11.44
N ASP A 138 -6.29 9.30 -10.89
CA ASP A 138 -5.18 10.07 -10.31
C ASP A 138 -4.57 9.37 -9.10
N ARG A 139 -3.25 9.44 -9.04
CA ARG A 139 -2.45 8.92 -7.95
C ARG A 139 -1.17 9.72 -7.73
N ALA A 140 -0.62 9.65 -6.54
CA ALA A 140 0.74 10.07 -6.27
C ALA A 140 1.72 8.97 -6.71
N VAL A 141 2.65 9.27 -7.60
CA VAL A 141 3.73 8.36 -7.96
C VAL A 141 4.99 8.81 -7.25
N VAL A 142 5.60 7.92 -6.45
CA VAL A 142 6.87 8.17 -5.76
C VAL A 142 7.92 7.14 -6.19
N ASP A 143 9.09 7.62 -6.58
CA ASP A 143 10.17 6.80 -7.14
C ASP A 143 11.31 6.65 -6.14
N THR A 144 11.44 5.45 -5.59
CA THR A 144 12.47 5.11 -4.60
C THR A 144 13.86 4.84 -5.20
N ALA A 145 13.99 4.79 -6.53
CA ALA A 145 15.29 4.79 -7.18
C ALA A 145 15.93 6.18 -7.19
N ARG A 146 15.10 7.24 -7.15
CA ARG A 146 15.54 8.64 -7.23
C ARG A 146 15.53 9.35 -5.89
N HIS A 147 14.63 8.93 -4.99
CA HIS A 147 14.41 9.56 -3.69
C HIS A 147 14.53 8.53 -2.57
N SER A 148 15.00 8.97 -1.42
CA SER A 148 14.96 8.15 -0.20
C SER A 148 13.53 7.83 0.21
N ALA A 149 13.34 6.77 0.98
CA ALA A 149 12.02 6.42 1.50
C ALA A 149 11.42 7.54 2.39
N ALA A 150 12.27 8.32 3.06
CA ALA A 150 11.85 9.46 3.89
C ALA A 150 11.31 10.61 3.02
N GLU A 151 11.99 10.94 1.91
CA GLU A 151 11.53 11.95 0.95
C GLU A 151 10.22 11.52 0.30
N CYS A 152 10.10 10.25 -0.10
CA CYS A 152 8.86 9.69 -0.64
C CYS A 152 7.70 9.79 0.38
N ALA A 153 7.94 9.49 1.65
CA ALA A 153 6.92 9.61 2.69
C ALA A 153 6.52 11.08 2.92
N ALA A 154 7.48 12.00 2.96
CA ALA A 154 7.22 13.44 3.10
C ALA A 154 6.39 14.00 1.93
N GLU A 155 6.66 13.56 0.70
CA GLU A 155 5.84 13.91 -0.46
C GLU A 155 4.39 13.43 -0.30
N CYS A 156 4.18 12.20 0.16
CA CYS A 156 2.84 11.67 0.43
C CYS A 156 2.11 12.53 1.48
N VAL A 157 2.78 12.94 2.56
CA VAL A 157 2.21 13.81 3.60
C VAL A 157 1.82 15.17 3.01
N ALA A 158 2.68 15.77 2.18
CA ALA A 158 2.39 17.05 1.53
C ALA A 158 1.13 16.97 0.64
N ARG A 159 1.00 15.88 -0.14
CA ARG A 159 -0.18 15.63 -0.98
C ARG A 159 -1.45 15.42 -0.15
N LEU A 160 -1.37 14.67 0.95
CA LEU A 160 -2.48 14.48 1.87
C LEU A 160 -2.94 15.80 2.48
N ARG A 161 -2.00 16.64 2.94
CA ARG A 161 -2.32 17.97 3.49
C ARG A 161 -3.03 18.84 2.46
N LYS A 162 -2.55 18.86 1.21
CA LYS A 162 -3.21 19.57 0.13
C LYS A 162 -4.63 19.08 -0.11
N LEU A 163 -4.81 17.74 -0.20
CA LEU A 163 -6.12 17.12 -0.35
C LEU A 163 -7.10 17.55 0.75
N VAL A 164 -6.62 17.74 2.00
CA VAL A 164 -7.43 18.19 3.13
C VAL A 164 -7.80 19.69 3.03
N LEU A 165 -6.88 20.53 2.56
CA LEU A 165 -7.06 21.98 2.48
C LEU A 165 -7.99 22.38 1.35
N ASP A 166 -7.90 21.76 0.17
CA ASP A 166 -8.65 22.11 -1.04
C ASP A 166 -10.19 21.99 -0.87
N THR A 167 -10.66 21.38 0.20
CA THR A 167 -12.11 21.23 0.49
C THR A 167 -12.59 22.05 1.69
N GLY A 168 -11.69 22.68 2.44
CA GLY A 168 -12.08 23.62 3.51
C GLY A 168 -12.71 24.91 2.96
N GLY A 169 -12.46 25.23 1.71
CA GLY A 169 -12.94 26.45 1.06
C GLY A 169 -14.37 26.41 0.48
N SER A 170 -15.06 25.25 0.55
CA SER A 170 -16.40 25.09 -0.10
C SER A 170 -17.57 25.04 0.88
N ARG A 171 -17.38 25.31 2.17
CA ARG A 171 -18.46 25.23 3.18
C ARG A 171 -19.05 26.60 3.59
N ASP A 172 -18.60 27.70 2.99
CA ASP A 172 -19.17 29.02 3.23
C ASP A 172 -19.70 29.64 1.94
N ARG A 173 -20.79 29.12 1.42
CA ARG A 173 -21.72 29.86 0.53
C ARG A 173 -23.11 29.26 0.63
#